data_c3f298c62926324bb01264d94dd92c3d
#
_entry.id   c3f298c62926324bb01264d94dd92c3d
#
_cell.length_a   1.000
_cell.length_b   1.000
_cell.length_c   1.000
_cell.angle_alpha   90.00
_cell.angle_beta   90.00
_cell.angle_gamma   90.00
#
_symmetry.space_group_name_H-M   'P 1'
#
loop_
_entity.id
_entity.type
_entity.pdbx_description
1 polymer ?
#
loop_
_entity_poly.entity_id
_entity_poly.type
_entity_poly.pdbx_seq_one_letter_code
_entity_poly.pdbx_strand_id
1 'polypeptide(L)'
;MNDLPACPVEVTLKLMGNKWKILIIRDLLDGTKRFGELKKSVGNITQKVLASNLRAMEENGLLTRKVYPEVPPRVEYTLTETGYSLKPILDSMFEWGENYKSIN
;
A
#
# COMPACT_ATOMS: atom_id res chain seq x y z
N MET A 1 16.73 6.20 -11.84
CA MET A 1 16.12 5.88 -10.74
C MET A 1 16.22 6.88 -9.64
N ASN A 2 16.95 7.88 -9.73
CA ASN A 2 17.08 8.80 -8.66
C ASN A 2 16.37 10.09 -8.86
N ASP A 3 15.11 9.97 -9.29
CA ASP A 3 14.27 11.15 -9.42
C ASP A 3 13.57 11.48 -8.12
N LEU A 4 14.24 11.18 -7.00
CA LEU A 4 13.67 11.46 -5.71
C LEU A 4 13.84 12.93 -5.36
N PRO A 5 12.82 13.54 -4.72
CA PRO A 5 12.92 14.91 -4.27
C PRO A 5 14.02 15.07 -3.23
N ALA A 6 14.54 16.29 -3.09
CA ALA A 6 15.55 16.57 -2.05
C ALA A 6 14.96 16.50 -0.66
N CYS A 7 13.69 16.90 -0.50
CA CYS A 7 13.04 16.92 0.79
C CYS A 7 12.57 15.52 1.21
N PRO A 8 13.02 15.00 2.37
CA PRO A 8 12.62 13.66 2.79
C PRO A 8 11.11 13.47 2.94
N VAL A 9 10.39 14.53 3.33
CA VAL A 9 8.94 14.46 3.43
C VAL A 9 8.34 14.23 2.05
N GLU A 10 8.87 14.90 1.03
CA GLU A 10 8.39 14.72 -0.34
C GLU A 10 8.72 13.34 -0.89
N VAL A 11 9.85 12.76 -0.47
CA VAL A 11 10.18 11.38 -0.85
C VAL A 11 9.09 10.44 -0.36
N THR A 12 8.73 10.58 0.91
CA THR A 12 7.69 9.74 1.50
C THR A 12 6.35 9.94 0.81
N LEU A 13 5.98 11.20 0.56
CA LEU A 13 4.73 11.49 -0.14
C LEU A 13 4.71 10.89 -1.53
N LYS A 14 5.84 10.91 -2.23
CA LYS A 14 5.90 10.33 -3.56
C LYS A 14 5.61 8.83 -3.53
N LEU A 15 6.13 8.13 -2.53
CA LEU A 15 5.96 6.69 -2.42
C LEU A 15 4.60 6.29 -1.88
N MET A 16 4.07 7.05 -0.95
CA MET A 16 2.76 6.80 -0.36
C MET A 16 1.64 7.54 -1.07
N GLY A 17 1.97 8.46 -1.85
CA GLY A 17 1.34 9.37 -2.81
C GLY A 17 -0.15 9.59 -2.83
N ASN A 18 -1.00 8.66 -2.47
CA ASN A 18 -2.45 8.89 -2.45
C ASN A 18 -3.07 7.96 -1.42
N LYS A 19 -4.35 8.17 -1.16
CA LYS A 19 -5.00 7.40 -0.11
C LYS A 19 -5.01 5.90 -0.41
N TRP A 20 -5.07 5.53 -1.69
CA TRP A 20 -5.16 4.11 -2.04
C TRP A 20 -3.89 3.36 -1.67
N LYS A 21 -2.72 3.96 -1.93
CA LYS A 21 -1.45 3.32 -1.56
C LYS A 21 -1.34 3.14 -0.06
N ILE A 22 -1.74 4.15 0.71
CA ILE A 22 -1.71 4.05 2.17
C ILE A 22 -2.63 2.94 2.66
N LEU A 23 -3.84 2.86 2.11
CA LEU A 23 -4.80 1.84 2.52
C LEU A 23 -4.34 0.44 2.12
N ILE A 24 -3.68 0.32 0.97
CA ILE A 24 -3.12 -0.96 0.55
C ILE A 24 -2.04 -1.41 1.53
N ILE A 25 -1.15 -0.50 1.91
CA ILE A 25 -0.10 -0.83 2.89
C ILE A 25 -0.75 -1.26 4.20
N ARG A 26 -1.74 -0.51 4.66
CA ARG A 26 -2.46 -0.85 5.90
C ARG A 26 -2.94 -2.29 5.89
N ASP A 27 -3.55 -2.70 4.78
CA ASP A 27 -4.14 -4.03 4.71
C ASP A 27 -3.09 -5.11 4.54
N LEU A 28 -1.98 -4.81 3.86
CA LEU A 28 -0.90 -5.76 3.67
C LEU A 28 -0.01 -5.93 4.90
N LEU A 29 -0.12 -5.02 5.88
CA LEU A 29 0.62 -5.18 7.13
C LEU A 29 0.22 -6.46 7.86
N ASP A 30 -0.99 -6.96 7.62
CA ASP A 30 -1.46 -8.20 8.23
C ASP A 30 -0.96 -9.45 7.52
N GLY A 31 -0.28 -9.29 6.39
CA GLY A 31 0.26 -10.41 5.65
C GLY A 31 -0.15 -10.38 4.18
N THR A 32 0.20 -11.45 3.50
CA THR A 32 -0.07 -11.61 2.07
C THR A 32 -1.57 -11.58 1.78
N LYS A 33 -1.93 -10.89 0.70
CA LYS A 33 -3.32 -10.78 0.24
C LYS A 33 -3.41 -11.02 -1.25
N ARG A 34 -4.52 -11.59 -1.67
CA ARG A 34 -4.85 -11.73 -3.09
C ARG A 34 -5.47 -10.43 -3.59
N PHE A 35 -5.42 -10.25 -4.91
CA PHE A 35 -6.01 -9.06 -5.55
C PHE A 35 -7.45 -8.84 -5.11
N GLY A 36 -8.27 -9.90 -5.17
CA GLY A 36 -9.69 -9.78 -4.79
C GLY A 36 -9.89 -9.43 -3.33
N GLU A 37 -9.01 -9.94 -2.45
CA GLU A 37 -9.08 -9.61 -1.03
C GLU A 37 -8.78 -8.14 -0.79
N LEU A 38 -7.76 -7.61 -1.49
CA LEU A 38 -7.42 -6.20 -1.39
C LEU A 38 -8.53 -5.32 -1.92
N LYS A 39 -9.16 -5.73 -3.03
CA LYS A 39 -10.24 -4.95 -3.61
C LYS A 39 -11.39 -4.80 -2.62
N LYS A 40 -11.67 -5.86 -1.85
CA LYS A 40 -12.73 -5.81 -0.85
C LYS A 40 -12.34 -4.99 0.37
N SER A 41 -11.10 -5.18 0.87
CA SER A 41 -10.71 -4.58 2.14
C SER A 41 -10.36 -3.11 2.01
N VAL A 42 -9.80 -2.71 0.87
CA VAL A 42 -9.39 -1.31 0.66
C VAL A 42 -10.62 -0.41 0.52
N GLY A 43 -11.70 -0.95 -0.02
CA GLY A 43 -12.94 -0.23 -0.10
C GLY A 43 -13.38 0.05 -1.53
N ASN A 44 -13.90 1.25 -1.77
CA ASN A 44 -14.56 1.59 -3.00
C ASN A 44 -13.57 1.96 -4.10
N ILE A 45 -12.72 1.02 -4.47
CA ILE A 45 -11.70 1.22 -5.50
C ILE A 45 -12.05 0.41 -6.74
N THR A 46 -11.79 0.98 -7.92
CA THR A 46 -12.00 0.21 -9.15
C THR A 46 -10.84 -0.76 -9.36
N GLN A 47 -11.11 -1.80 -10.14
CA GLN A 47 -10.08 -2.78 -10.45
C GLN A 47 -8.89 -2.13 -11.15
N LYS A 48 -9.16 -1.19 -12.05
CA LYS A 48 -8.12 -0.50 -12.80
C LYS A 48 -7.22 0.34 -11.89
N VAL A 49 -7.83 1.08 -10.97
CA VAL A 49 -7.07 1.94 -10.06
C VAL A 49 -6.26 1.10 -9.08
N LEU A 50 -6.84 0.01 -8.56
CA LEU A 50 -6.11 -0.88 -7.68
C LEU A 50 -4.90 -1.49 -8.40
N ALA A 51 -5.10 -1.99 -9.60
CA ALA A 51 -4.00 -2.59 -10.37
C ALA A 51 -2.89 -1.59 -10.64
N SER A 52 -3.27 -0.36 -10.99
CA SER A 52 -2.29 0.70 -11.26
C SER A 52 -1.46 1.04 -10.04
N ASN A 53 -2.11 1.15 -8.88
CA ASN A 53 -1.40 1.46 -7.64
C ASN A 53 -0.49 0.31 -7.22
N LEU A 54 -0.95 -0.93 -7.35
CA LEU A 54 -0.13 -2.08 -6.99
C LEU A 54 1.11 -2.17 -7.88
N ARG A 55 0.97 -1.87 -9.17
CA ARG A 55 2.10 -1.88 -10.08
C ARG A 55 3.13 -0.83 -9.70
N ALA A 56 2.67 0.38 -9.38
CA ALA A 56 3.57 1.45 -8.96
C ALA A 56 4.31 1.09 -7.68
N MET A 57 3.60 0.49 -6.74
CA MET A 57 4.20 0.08 -5.46
C MET A 57 5.21 -1.04 -5.65
N GLU A 58 4.95 -1.95 -6.57
CA GLU A 58 5.90 -3.00 -6.90
C GLU A 58 7.16 -2.42 -7.53
N GLU A 59 7.00 -1.47 -8.45
CA GLU A 59 8.12 -0.81 -9.10
C GLU A 59 8.98 -0.04 -8.09
N ASN A 60 8.37 0.49 -7.06
CA ASN A 60 9.08 1.23 -6.03
C ASN A 60 9.64 0.33 -4.91
N GLY A 61 9.49 -0.98 -5.05
CA GLY A 61 10.07 -1.90 -4.08
C GLY A 61 9.31 -2.03 -2.78
N LEU A 62 8.05 -1.59 -2.73
CA LEU A 62 7.27 -1.65 -1.50
C LEU A 62 6.57 -2.99 -1.32
N LEU A 63 6.31 -3.69 -2.41
CA LEU A 63 5.65 -5.00 -2.35
C LEU A 63 6.13 -5.88 -3.50
N THR A 64 5.86 -7.17 -3.38
CA THR A 64 6.11 -8.12 -4.43
C THR A 64 4.80 -8.72 -4.88
N ARG A 65 4.79 -9.17 -6.13
CA ARG A 65 3.64 -9.77 -6.75
C ARG A 65 4.03 -11.17 -7.20
N LYS A 66 3.25 -12.17 -6.79
CA LYS A 66 3.53 -13.55 -7.17
C LYS A 66 2.32 -14.14 -7.88
N VAL A 67 2.54 -14.65 -9.07
CA VAL A 67 1.50 -15.28 -9.87
C VAL A 67 1.65 -16.80 -9.76
N TYR A 68 0.53 -17.46 -9.43
CA TYR A 68 0.49 -18.91 -9.40
C TYR A 68 -0.23 -19.41 -10.64
N PRO A 69 0.37 -20.36 -11.38
CA PRO A 69 -0.23 -20.84 -12.63
C PRO A 69 -1.34 -21.85 -12.36
N GLU A 70 -2.42 -21.36 -11.78
CA GLU A 70 -3.61 -22.15 -11.49
C GLU A 70 -4.73 -21.71 -12.43
N VAL A 71 -5.86 -22.41 -12.35
CA VAL A 71 -7.03 -22.07 -13.13
C VAL A 71 -8.20 -21.92 -12.15
N PRO A 72 -8.67 -20.68 -11.92
CA PRO A 72 -8.11 -19.42 -12.44
C PRO A 72 -6.79 -19.07 -11.78
N PRO A 73 -5.99 -18.23 -12.43
CA PRO A 73 -4.69 -17.85 -11.87
C PRO A 73 -4.86 -17.09 -10.56
N ARG A 74 -3.95 -17.36 -9.63
CA ARG A 74 -3.94 -16.69 -8.33
C ARG A 74 -2.79 -15.70 -8.30
N VAL A 75 -3.05 -14.48 -7.87
CA VAL A 75 -2.05 -13.44 -7.74
C VAL A 75 -2.02 -12.97 -6.30
N GLU A 76 -0.83 -13.01 -5.68
CA GLU A 76 -0.67 -12.63 -4.29
C GLU A 76 0.31 -11.48 -4.17
N TYR A 77 0.02 -10.58 -3.23
CA TYR A 77 0.83 -9.41 -2.94
C TYR A 77 1.33 -9.46 -1.51
N THR A 78 2.61 -9.17 -1.33
CA THR A 78 3.26 -9.21 -0.02
C THR A 78 4.16 -8.00 0.11
N LEU A 79 4.12 -7.32 1.27
CA LEU A 79 5.02 -6.20 1.51
C LEU A 79 6.46 -6.70 1.59
N THR A 80 7.37 -5.91 1.03
CA THR A 80 8.81 -6.13 1.21
C THR A 80 9.22 -5.59 2.57
N GLU A 81 10.47 -5.80 2.92
CA GLU A 81 11.02 -5.21 4.14
C GLU A 81 10.85 -3.68 4.13
N THR A 82 11.10 -3.07 2.97
CA THR A 82 10.90 -1.63 2.80
C THR A 82 9.44 -1.25 3.02
N GLY A 83 8.51 -2.04 2.48
CA GLY A 83 7.09 -1.81 2.70
C GLY A 83 6.71 -1.89 4.16
N TYR A 84 7.19 -2.90 4.86
CA TYR A 84 6.92 -3.05 6.29
C TYR A 84 7.52 -1.91 7.12
N SER A 85 8.60 -1.30 6.63
CA SER A 85 9.24 -0.20 7.35
C SER A 85 8.36 1.05 7.42
N LEU A 86 7.27 1.09 6.65
CA LEU A 86 6.31 2.19 6.70
C LEU A 86 5.31 2.05 7.86
N LYS A 87 5.32 0.92 8.56
CA LYS A 87 4.37 0.68 9.64
C LYS A 87 4.36 1.78 10.70
N PRO A 88 5.52 2.25 11.21
CA PRO A 88 5.49 3.33 12.21
C PRO A 88 4.79 4.60 11.72
N ILE A 89 4.90 4.88 10.42
CA ILE A 89 4.24 6.05 9.86
C ILE A 89 2.72 5.86 9.88
N LEU A 90 2.26 4.68 9.46
CA LEU A 90 0.83 4.38 9.48
C LEU A 90 0.29 4.36 10.91
N ASP A 91 1.06 3.81 11.85
CA ASP A 91 0.66 3.81 13.25
C ASP A 91 0.46 5.24 13.76
N SER A 92 1.39 6.14 13.39
CA SER A 92 1.28 7.55 13.79
C SER A 92 0.08 8.22 13.14
N MET A 93 -0.20 7.90 11.88
CA MET A 93 -1.36 8.43 11.19
C MET A 93 -2.65 7.96 11.86
N PHE A 94 -2.70 6.70 12.24
CA PHE A 94 -3.86 6.15 12.94
C PHE A 94 -4.07 6.87 14.26
N GLU A 95 -3.03 7.00 15.05
CA GLU A 95 -3.12 7.64 16.36
C GLU A 95 -3.55 9.10 16.23
N TRP A 96 -2.94 9.81 15.30
CA TRP A 96 -3.29 11.21 15.09
C TRP A 96 -4.76 11.35 14.69
N GLY A 97 -5.22 10.48 13.78
CA GLY A 97 -6.59 10.52 13.31
C GLY A 97 -7.59 10.20 14.41
N GLU A 98 -7.28 9.21 15.24
CA GLU A 98 -8.16 8.88 16.37
C GLU A 98 -8.28 10.03 17.34
N ASN A 99 -7.15 10.68 17.65
CA ASN A 99 -7.18 11.83 18.55
C ASN A 99 -7.99 12.98 17.97
N TYR A 100 -7.84 13.22 16.68
CA TYR A 100 -8.58 14.29 16.01
C TYR A 100 -10.07 14.01 16.03
N LYS A 101 -10.47 12.77 15.79
CA LYS A 101 -11.89 12.39 15.82
C LYS A 101 -12.48 12.59 17.19
N SER A 102 -11.72 12.33 18.25
CA SER A 102 -12.21 12.46 19.62
C SER A 102 -12.40 13.92 20.02
N ILE A 103 -11.67 14.84 19.38
CA ILE A 103 -11.83 16.27 19.63
C ILE A 103 -13.06 16.82 18.89
N ASN A 104 -13.37 16.24 17.77
CA ASN A 104 -14.47 16.68 16.92
C ASN A 104 -15.63 15.70 16.98
#